data_6c0ee59b0a13e7c4461f93a7860fef69
#
_entry.id   6c0ee59b0a13e7c4461f93a7860fef69
#
_cell.length_a   1.000
_cell.length_b   1.000
_cell.length_c   1.000
_cell.angle_alpha   90.00
_cell.angle_beta   90.00
_cell.angle_gamma   90.00
#
_symmetry.space_group_name_H-M   'P 1'
#
loop_
_entity.id
_entity.type
_entity.pdbx_description
1 polymer ?
#
loop_
_entity_poly.entity_id
_entity_poly.type
_entity_poly.pdbx_seq_one_letter_code
_entity_poly.pdbx_strand_id
1 'polypeptide(L)'
;ANKEGGHAQIALSYTLGDAYTLDYWKETAKRIEDMGANSLCIKDMAGLLTPYKATELVQALREGTDIPIDLHTHYTSGVAAMTYLKAVEAGCDIIDTAISPFSMGTSQPATEVMVETFKGTPYDTGLDQKLLKEIADYFKPYREECLANGLLNPKVMGCLLYTSPSPRDISGS
;
A
#
# COMPACT_ATOMS: atom_id res chain seq x y z
N ALA A 1 -17.95 -7.99 12.88
CA ALA A 1 -17.69 -6.53 12.91
C ALA A 1 -18.97 -5.76 12.60
N ASN A 2 -19.56 -5.90 11.41
CA ASN A 2 -20.73 -5.09 10.97
C ASN A 2 -21.93 -5.15 11.93
N LYS A 3 -22.26 -6.33 12.46
CA LYS A 3 -23.38 -6.50 13.42
C LYS A 3 -23.19 -5.69 14.71
N GLU A 4 -21.95 -5.37 15.05
CA GLU A 4 -21.57 -4.60 16.24
C GLU A 4 -21.23 -3.13 15.90
N GLY A 5 -21.60 -2.67 14.70
CA GLY A 5 -21.34 -1.31 14.22
C GLY A 5 -19.88 -1.05 13.81
N GLY A 6 -19.07 -2.08 13.65
CA GLY A 6 -17.68 -1.97 13.21
C GLY A 6 -17.55 -1.99 11.69
N HIS A 7 -16.47 -1.40 11.17
CA HIS A 7 -16.09 -1.47 9.76
C HIS A 7 -15.33 -2.78 9.48
N ALA A 8 -15.75 -3.54 8.48
CA ALA A 8 -15.09 -4.77 8.04
C ALA A 8 -14.32 -4.52 6.75
N GLN A 9 -13.00 -4.48 6.83
CA GLN A 9 -12.12 -4.48 5.67
C GLN A 9 -11.57 -5.88 5.44
N ILE A 10 -11.62 -6.36 4.20
CA ILE A 10 -11.00 -7.63 3.80
C ILE A 10 -9.74 -7.34 3.00
N ALA A 11 -8.61 -7.90 3.47
CA ALA A 11 -7.32 -7.76 2.82
C ALA A 11 -7.01 -8.99 1.96
N LEU A 12 -6.62 -8.73 0.70
CA LEU A 12 -6.12 -9.71 -0.25
C LEU A 12 -4.60 -9.58 -0.38
N SER A 13 -3.87 -10.64 -0.08
CA SER A 13 -2.44 -10.67 -0.32
C SER A 13 -2.14 -10.67 -1.82
N TYR A 14 -1.49 -9.61 -2.30
CA TYR A 14 -1.05 -9.53 -3.69
C TYR A 14 0.08 -10.50 -3.96
N THR A 15 -0.03 -11.23 -5.05
CA THR A 15 0.98 -12.19 -5.49
C THR A 15 0.99 -12.28 -7.00
N LEU A 16 2.09 -12.82 -7.54
CA LEU A 16 2.28 -13.07 -8.96
C LEU A 16 2.06 -14.56 -9.26
N GLY A 17 1.64 -14.87 -10.48
CA GLY A 17 1.45 -16.23 -10.96
C GLY A 17 0.27 -16.34 -11.92
N ASP A 18 0.25 -17.37 -12.76
CA ASP A 18 -0.72 -17.54 -13.84
C ASP A 18 -2.18 -17.66 -13.37
N ALA A 19 -2.37 -18.08 -12.12
CA ALA A 19 -3.71 -18.16 -11.50
C ALA A 19 -4.29 -16.81 -11.08
N TYR A 20 -3.45 -15.77 -10.95
CA TYR A 20 -3.85 -14.45 -10.44
C TYR A 20 -4.09 -13.47 -11.58
N THR A 21 -5.03 -13.81 -12.47
CA THR A 21 -5.42 -12.99 -13.60
C THR A 21 -6.25 -11.78 -13.16
N LEU A 22 -6.44 -10.82 -14.06
CA LEU A 22 -7.33 -9.67 -13.79
C LEU A 22 -8.77 -10.13 -13.52
N ASP A 23 -9.25 -11.15 -14.21
CA ASP A 23 -10.57 -11.75 -13.94
C ASP A 23 -10.65 -12.37 -12.53
N TYR A 24 -9.59 -13.06 -12.08
CA TYR A 24 -9.51 -13.56 -10.70
C TYR A 24 -9.69 -12.43 -9.68
N TRP A 25 -9.00 -11.30 -9.86
CA TRP A 25 -9.09 -10.16 -8.94
C TRP A 25 -10.47 -9.51 -8.96
N LYS A 26 -11.05 -9.32 -10.14
CA LYS A 26 -12.40 -8.81 -10.34
C LYS A 26 -13.45 -9.67 -9.65
N GLU A 27 -13.47 -10.97 -9.90
CA GLU A 27 -14.42 -11.91 -9.31
C GLU A 27 -14.23 -12.00 -7.78
N THR A 28 -12.98 -11.90 -7.30
CA THR A 28 -12.71 -11.91 -5.86
C THR A 28 -13.22 -10.63 -5.20
N ALA A 29 -13.05 -9.46 -5.82
CA ALA A 29 -13.59 -8.20 -5.32
C ALA A 29 -15.11 -8.25 -5.19
N LYS A 30 -15.80 -8.73 -6.22
CA LYS A 30 -17.25 -8.94 -6.21
C LYS A 30 -17.70 -9.83 -5.07
N ARG A 31 -17.04 -10.97 -4.88
CA ARG A 31 -17.36 -11.91 -3.79
C ARG A 31 -17.17 -11.26 -2.41
N ILE A 32 -16.17 -10.41 -2.24
CA ILE A 32 -15.92 -9.69 -0.98
C ILE A 32 -17.06 -8.72 -0.67
N GLU A 33 -17.52 -7.97 -1.67
CA GLU A 33 -18.68 -7.09 -1.53
C GLU A 33 -19.96 -7.88 -1.24
N ASP A 34 -20.22 -8.96 -1.97
CA ASP A 34 -21.37 -9.85 -1.75
C ASP A 34 -21.39 -10.45 -0.33
N MET A 35 -20.23 -10.64 0.30
CA MET A 35 -20.11 -11.04 1.71
C MET A 35 -20.38 -9.92 2.72
N GLY A 36 -20.58 -8.68 2.25
CA GLY A 36 -20.92 -7.53 3.08
C GLY A 36 -19.68 -6.83 3.68
N ALA A 37 -18.52 -6.92 3.07
CA ALA A 37 -17.37 -6.10 3.46
C ALA A 37 -17.64 -4.61 3.21
N ASN A 38 -17.07 -3.75 4.03
CA ASN A 38 -17.19 -2.30 3.88
C ASN A 38 -16.06 -1.68 3.06
N SER A 39 -14.95 -2.38 2.92
CA SER A 39 -13.82 -2.03 2.06
C SER A 39 -12.97 -3.24 1.72
N LEU A 40 -12.18 -3.12 0.67
CA LEU A 40 -11.23 -4.10 0.19
C LEU A 40 -9.82 -3.52 0.25
N CYS A 41 -8.86 -4.23 0.83
CA CYS A 41 -7.45 -3.86 0.81
C CYS A 41 -6.65 -4.83 -0.07
N ILE A 42 -5.87 -4.31 -0.99
CA ILE A 42 -4.80 -5.05 -1.68
C ILE A 42 -3.52 -4.88 -0.87
N LYS A 43 -3.04 -5.99 -0.32
CA LYS A 43 -1.87 -6.02 0.55
C LYS A 43 -0.65 -6.59 -0.16
N ASP A 44 0.20 -5.69 -0.63
CA ASP A 44 1.45 -6.02 -1.32
C ASP A 44 2.63 -5.98 -0.34
N MET A 45 2.86 -7.08 0.35
CA MET A 45 3.86 -7.20 1.40
C MET A 45 5.31 -7.16 0.90
N ALA A 46 5.54 -7.47 -0.36
CA ALA A 46 6.88 -7.55 -0.93
C ALA A 46 7.20 -6.40 -1.90
N GLY A 47 6.26 -5.49 -2.11
CA GLY A 47 6.43 -4.39 -3.07
C GLY A 47 6.52 -4.88 -4.52
N LEU A 48 5.77 -5.92 -4.88
CA LEU A 48 5.77 -6.54 -6.21
C LEU A 48 4.95 -5.79 -7.24
N LEU A 49 3.97 -5.02 -6.77
CA LEU A 49 3.04 -4.31 -7.63
C LEU A 49 3.72 -3.09 -8.28
N THR A 50 3.96 -3.18 -9.57
CA THR A 50 4.56 -2.09 -10.35
C THR A 50 3.50 -1.04 -10.75
N PRO A 51 3.91 0.21 -11.07
CA PRO A 51 2.96 1.31 -11.29
C PRO A 51 1.89 1.03 -12.35
N TYR A 52 2.27 0.53 -13.52
CA TYR A 52 1.30 0.25 -14.60
C TYR A 52 0.43 -0.97 -14.30
N LYS A 53 0.99 -1.97 -13.59
CA LYS A 53 0.19 -3.10 -13.11
C LYS A 53 -0.81 -2.70 -12.04
N ALA A 54 -0.51 -1.67 -11.24
CA ALA A 54 -1.48 -1.09 -10.31
C ALA A 54 -2.67 -0.46 -11.05
N THR A 55 -2.43 0.22 -12.18
CA THR A 55 -3.53 0.74 -13.00
C THR A 55 -4.45 -0.39 -13.49
N GLU A 56 -3.87 -1.43 -14.09
CA GLU A 56 -4.64 -2.59 -14.60
C GLU A 56 -5.43 -3.28 -13.47
N LEU A 57 -4.78 -3.50 -12.34
CA LEU A 57 -5.38 -4.17 -11.18
C LEU A 57 -6.55 -3.36 -10.60
N VAL A 58 -6.35 -2.07 -10.33
CA VAL A 58 -7.39 -1.22 -9.73
C VAL A 58 -8.58 -1.08 -10.67
N GLN A 59 -8.35 -0.95 -11.98
CA GLN A 59 -9.43 -0.93 -12.96
C GLN A 59 -10.23 -2.24 -12.96
N ALA A 60 -9.56 -3.40 -12.92
CA ALA A 60 -10.23 -4.70 -12.84
C ALA A 60 -11.02 -4.86 -11.54
N LEU A 61 -10.49 -4.40 -10.40
CA LEU A 61 -11.22 -4.40 -9.13
C LEU A 61 -12.47 -3.52 -9.20
N ARG A 62 -12.37 -2.32 -9.79
CA ARG A 62 -13.51 -1.41 -9.97
C ARG A 62 -14.61 -1.97 -10.86
N GLU A 63 -14.28 -2.81 -11.82
CA GLU A 63 -15.30 -3.53 -12.58
C GLU A 63 -16.05 -4.59 -11.74
N GLY A 64 -15.49 -5.04 -10.64
CA GLY A 64 -16.05 -6.07 -9.76
C GLY A 64 -16.71 -5.53 -8.49
N THR A 65 -16.42 -4.29 -8.08
CA THR A 65 -16.90 -3.77 -6.77
C THR A 65 -17.03 -2.25 -6.73
N ASP A 66 -18.02 -1.78 -5.97
CA ASP A 66 -18.25 -0.37 -5.67
C ASP A 66 -17.72 0.05 -4.28
N ILE A 67 -17.35 -0.90 -3.40
CA ILE A 67 -16.81 -0.58 -2.08
C ILE A 67 -15.42 0.07 -2.19
N PRO A 68 -15.01 0.88 -1.20
CA PRO A 68 -13.69 1.51 -1.18
C PRO A 68 -12.55 0.50 -1.34
N ILE A 69 -11.61 0.83 -2.23
CA ILE A 69 -10.36 0.07 -2.46
C ILE A 69 -9.22 0.78 -1.75
N ASP A 70 -8.55 0.04 -0.88
CA ASP A 70 -7.33 0.43 -0.19
C ASP A 70 -6.13 -0.29 -0.82
N LEU A 71 -5.02 0.41 -1.01
CA LEU A 71 -3.76 -0.17 -1.44
C LEU A 71 -2.68 0.01 -0.38
N HIS A 72 -2.19 -1.13 0.12
CA HIS A 72 -1.06 -1.22 1.02
C HIS A 72 0.11 -1.88 0.31
N THR A 73 1.16 -1.13 -0.04
CA THR A 73 2.36 -1.70 -0.65
C THR A 73 3.63 -1.28 0.08
N HIS A 74 4.56 -2.22 0.26
CA HIS A 74 5.86 -1.95 0.87
C HIS A 74 6.84 -1.34 -0.14
N TYR A 75 7.75 -0.52 0.37
CA TYR A 75 8.71 0.24 -0.46
C TYR A 75 9.96 -0.57 -0.85
N THR A 76 10.02 -1.86 -0.52
CA THR A 76 11.17 -2.73 -0.74
C THR A 76 11.66 -2.79 -2.20
N SER A 77 10.77 -2.63 -3.16
CA SER A 77 11.13 -2.56 -4.59
C SER A 77 11.59 -1.16 -5.05
N GLY A 78 11.36 -0.13 -4.24
CA GLY A 78 11.67 1.26 -4.59
C GLY A 78 10.63 1.96 -5.48
N VAL A 79 9.51 1.30 -5.85
CA VAL A 79 8.50 1.85 -6.79
C VAL A 79 7.18 2.23 -6.13
N ALA A 80 7.00 1.96 -4.84
CA ALA A 80 5.71 2.06 -4.16
C ALA A 80 5.03 3.43 -4.29
N ALA A 81 5.76 4.54 -4.23
CA ALA A 81 5.17 5.88 -4.41
C ALA A 81 4.60 6.09 -5.82
N MET A 82 5.30 5.60 -6.85
CA MET A 82 4.80 5.62 -8.23
C MET A 82 3.62 4.67 -8.41
N THR A 83 3.65 3.53 -7.74
CA THR A 83 2.54 2.56 -7.70
C THR A 83 1.29 3.21 -7.10
N TYR A 84 1.42 3.91 -5.98
CA TYR A 84 0.31 4.66 -5.37
C TYR A 84 -0.26 5.74 -6.29
N LEU A 85 0.61 6.53 -6.92
CA LEU A 85 0.17 7.54 -7.89
C LEU A 85 -0.70 6.90 -8.99
N LYS A 86 -0.24 5.81 -9.58
CA LYS A 86 -0.96 5.11 -10.65
C LYS A 86 -2.24 4.42 -10.17
N ALA A 87 -2.25 3.90 -8.96
CA ALA A 87 -3.43 3.32 -8.35
C ALA A 87 -4.53 4.37 -8.10
N VAL A 88 -4.17 5.53 -7.53
CA VAL A 88 -5.10 6.63 -7.26
C VAL A 88 -5.69 7.18 -8.57
N GLU A 89 -4.86 7.39 -9.60
CA GLU A 89 -5.34 7.80 -10.94
C GLU A 89 -6.31 6.78 -11.56
N ALA A 90 -6.18 5.49 -11.20
CA ALA A 90 -7.04 4.41 -11.68
C ALA A 90 -8.33 4.21 -10.84
N GLY A 91 -8.49 4.94 -9.72
CA GLY A 91 -9.69 4.88 -8.88
C GLY A 91 -9.51 4.17 -7.54
N CYS A 92 -8.29 4.00 -7.04
CA CYS A 92 -8.03 3.59 -5.65
C CYS A 92 -8.42 4.75 -4.70
N ASP A 93 -9.17 4.44 -3.64
CA ASP A 93 -9.72 5.46 -2.73
C ASP A 93 -8.79 5.75 -1.55
N ILE A 94 -8.03 4.74 -1.12
CA ILE A 94 -7.21 4.79 0.10
C ILE A 94 -5.82 4.26 -0.24
N ILE A 95 -4.79 4.92 0.28
CA ILE A 95 -3.41 4.43 0.24
C ILE A 95 -2.79 4.47 1.63
N ASP A 96 -2.12 3.40 2.02
CA ASP A 96 -1.42 3.32 3.29
C ASP A 96 -0.02 3.93 3.20
N THR A 97 0.24 4.91 4.05
CA THR A 97 1.52 5.63 4.09
C THR A 97 2.13 5.59 5.48
N ALA A 98 3.40 5.95 5.60
CA ALA A 98 4.08 6.08 6.87
C ALA A 98 4.64 7.49 7.06
N ILE A 99 4.58 8.03 8.30
CA ILE A 99 5.21 9.31 8.61
C ILE A 99 6.72 9.25 8.30
N SER A 100 7.29 10.32 7.74
CA SER A 100 8.61 10.29 7.11
C SER A 100 9.75 9.66 7.93
N PRO A 101 9.85 9.81 9.26
CA PRO A 101 10.89 9.13 10.02
C PRO A 101 10.86 7.60 9.93
N PHE A 102 9.69 7.00 9.69
CA PHE A 102 9.49 5.55 9.61
C PHE A 102 9.07 5.07 8.21
N SER A 103 9.18 5.92 7.20
CA SER A 103 8.83 5.59 5.82
C SER A 103 9.99 4.99 5.04
N MET A 104 9.68 4.52 3.83
CA MET A 104 10.62 3.96 2.85
C MET A 104 11.28 2.65 3.31
N GLY A 105 12.27 2.16 2.57
CA GLY A 105 12.93 0.88 2.87
C GLY A 105 11.96 -0.29 2.86
N THR A 106 11.74 -0.92 4.01
CA THR A 106 10.76 -2.01 4.20
C THR A 106 9.38 -1.53 4.66
N SER A 107 9.21 -0.22 4.84
CA SER A 107 7.93 0.40 5.21
C SER A 107 7.16 0.86 3.97
N GLN A 108 6.34 1.88 4.08
CA GLN A 108 5.50 2.45 3.03
C GLN A 108 6.08 3.79 2.54
N PRO A 109 5.53 4.37 1.46
CA PRO A 109 5.84 5.75 1.06
C PRO A 109 5.57 6.76 2.17
N ALA A 110 6.35 7.85 2.19
CA ALA A 110 6.18 8.90 3.18
C ALA A 110 4.85 9.64 2.98
N THR A 111 4.08 9.82 4.06
CA THR A 111 2.80 10.52 4.06
C THR A 111 2.93 11.93 3.49
N GLU A 112 3.92 12.70 3.96
CA GLU A 112 4.14 14.08 3.54
C GLU A 112 4.44 14.21 2.04
N VAL A 113 5.15 13.22 1.48
CA VAL A 113 5.47 13.17 0.05
C VAL A 113 4.21 12.89 -0.77
N MET A 114 3.38 11.95 -0.35
CA MET A 114 2.14 11.63 -1.06
C MET A 114 1.14 12.78 -0.97
N VAL A 115 1.01 13.43 0.18
CA VAL A 115 0.15 14.61 0.35
C VAL A 115 0.59 15.76 -0.58
N GLU A 116 1.89 16.05 -0.66
CA GLU A 116 2.40 17.09 -1.57
C GLU A 116 2.24 16.68 -3.05
N THR A 117 2.39 15.38 -3.37
CA THR A 117 2.19 14.87 -4.73
C THR A 117 0.77 15.11 -5.23
N PHE A 118 -0.24 14.94 -4.38
CA PHE A 118 -1.65 15.10 -4.76
C PHE A 118 -2.19 16.52 -4.58
N LYS A 119 -1.44 17.42 -3.96
CA LYS A 119 -1.86 18.78 -3.68
C LYS A 119 -2.25 19.55 -4.94
N GLY A 120 -3.42 20.19 -4.91
CA GLY A 120 -3.94 20.95 -6.03
C GLY A 120 -4.43 20.09 -7.21
N THR A 121 -4.50 18.77 -7.06
CA THR A 121 -5.08 17.85 -8.02
C THR A 121 -6.51 17.45 -7.59
N PRO A 122 -7.29 16.72 -8.42
CA PRO A 122 -8.56 16.14 -7.99
C PRO A 122 -8.44 15.15 -6.82
N TYR A 123 -7.24 14.71 -6.49
CA TYR A 123 -6.92 13.76 -5.43
C TYR A 123 -6.33 14.42 -4.18
N ASP A 124 -6.44 15.75 -4.07
CA ASP A 124 -5.92 16.50 -2.92
C ASP A 124 -6.56 16.01 -1.62
N THR A 125 -5.72 15.58 -0.70
CA THR A 125 -6.16 15.00 0.58
C THR A 125 -6.66 16.04 1.59
N GLY A 126 -6.33 17.31 1.39
CA GLY A 126 -6.62 18.38 2.35
C GLY A 126 -5.85 18.28 3.67
N LEU A 127 -4.88 17.37 3.81
CA LEU A 127 -4.10 17.22 5.04
C LEU A 127 -3.14 18.40 5.22
N ASP A 128 -3.01 18.87 6.48
CA ASP A 128 -2.14 19.99 6.83
C ASP A 128 -0.67 19.57 6.88
N GLN A 129 0.11 20.00 5.90
CA GLN A 129 1.55 19.74 5.81
C GLN A 129 2.35 20.25 7.02
N LYS A 130 1.90 21.33 7.66
CA LYS A 130 2.56 21.85 8.85
C LYS A 130 2.37 20.90 10.02
N LEU A 131 1.16 20.40 10.20
CA LEU A 131 0.86 19.41 11.24
C LEU A 131 1.60 18.09 10.97
N LEU A 132 1.65 17.63 9.73
CA LEU A 132 2.43 16.43 9.37
C LEU A 132 3.92 16.61 9.70
N LYS A 133 4.47 17.80 9.45
CA LYS A 133 5.85 18.10 9.84
C LYS A 133 6.04 18.06 11.36
N GLU A 134 5.13 18.63 12.13
CA GLU A 134 5.18 18.59 13.59
C GLU A 134 5.16 17.14 14.11
N ILE A 135 4.31 16.27 13.53
CA ILE A 135 4.26 14.83 13.82
C ILE A 135 5.59 14.16 13.47
N ALA A 136 6.13 14.45 12.28
CA ALA A 136 7.42 13.90 11.87
C ALA A 136 8.55 14.31 12.82
N ASP A 137 8.60 15.58 13.21
CA ASP A 137 9.60 16.10 14.14
C ASP A 137 9.49 15.42 15.53
N TYR A 138 8.28 15.13 15.99
CA TYR A 138 8.06 14.36 17.23
C TYR A 138 8.65 12.96 17.14
N PHE A 139 8.54 12.27 16.00
CA PHE A 139 9.01 10.90 15.85
C PHE A 139 10.49 10.75 15.49
N LYS A 140 11.19 11.81 15.10
CA LYS A 140 12.64 11.77 14.78
C LYS A 140 13.51 11.19 15.89
N PRO A 141 13.39 11.63 17.16
CA PRO A 141 14.19 11.08 18.26
C PRO A 141 13.97 9.58 18.47
N TYR A 142 12.72 9.13 18.30
CA TYR A 142 12.39 7.70 18.43
C TYR A 142 13.03 6.87 17.32
N ARG A 143 13.10 7.41 16.07
CA ARG A 143 13.85 6.76 15.01
C ARG A 143 15.33 6.63 15.35
N GLU A 144 15.94 7.69 15.85
CA GLU A 144 17.36 7.69 16.27
C GLU A 144 17.61 6.65 17.35
N GLU A 145 16.73 6.54 18.34
CA GLU A 145 16.76 5.51 19.37
C GLU A 145 16.65 4.10 18.78
N CYS A 146 15.70 3.86 17.87
CA CYS A 146 15.56 2.58 17.20
C CYS A 146 16.80 2.18 16.39
N LEU A 147 17.46 3.14 15.74
CA LEU A 147 18.73 2.91 15.04
C LEU A 147 19.85 2.57 16.02
N ALA A 148 19.97 3.30 17.13
CA ALA A 148 20.99 3.08 18.14
C ALA A 148 20.85 1.72 18.84
N ASN A 149 19.60 1.27 19.05
CA ASN A 149 19.29 -0.01 19.69
C ASN A 149 19.26 -1.20 18.71
N GLY A 150 19.52 -0.98 17.41
CA GLY A 150 19.51 -2.03 16.41
C GLY A 150 18.12 -2.55 16.02
N LEU A 151 17.05 -1.87 16.44
CA LEU A 151 15.66 -2.20 16.05
C LEU A 151 15.36 -1.82 14.59
N LEU A 152 16.07 -0.85 14.03
CA LEU A 152 16.03 -0.49 12.62
C LEU A 152 17.37 -0.81 11.95
N ASN A 153 17.31 -1.43 10.78
CA ASN A 153 18.49 -1.68 9.97
C ASN A 153 18.57 -0.67 8.81
N PRO A 154 19.46 0.34 8.87
CA PRO A 154 19.56 1.37 7.82
C PRO A 154 20.16 0.84 6.51
N LYS A 155 20.71 -0.39 6.51
CA LYS A 155 21.31 -1.03 5.32
C LYS A 155 20.25 -1.71 4.44
N VAL A 156 19.02 -1.87 4.92
CA VAL A 156 17.93 -2.38 4.10
C VAL A 156 17.47 -1.26 3.18
N MET A 157 17.94 -1.33 1.94
CA MET A 157 17.56 -0.40 0.87
C MET A 157 16.59 -1.10 -0.07
N GLY A 158 15.51 -0.39 -0.44
CA GLY A 158 14.55 -0.90 -1.40
C GLY A 158 15.16 -0.99 -2.81
N CYS A 159 15.12 -2.16 -3.41
CA CYS A 159 15.46 -2.36 -4.81
C CYS A 159 14.69 -3.55 -5.37
N LEU A 160 14.05 -3.38 -6.52
CA LEU A 160 13.27 -4.43 -7.17
C LEU A 160 14.09 -5.71 -7.44
N LEU A 161 15.38 -5.56 -7.72
CA LEU A 161 16.30 -6.69 -7.96
C LEU A 161 16.64 -7.50 -6.70
N TYR A 162 16.37 -6.95 -5.51
CA TYR A 162 16.68 -7.56 -4.22
C TYR A 162 15.43 -7.89 -3.40
N THR A 163 14.24 -7.80 -3.99
CA THR A 163 13.06 -8.36 -3.35
C THR A 163 13.26 -9.86 -3.23
N SER A 164 13.40 -10.34 -2.00
CA SER A 164 13.51 -11.78 -1.74
C SER A 164 12.32 -12.49 -2.37
N PRO A 165 12.54 -13.63 -3.01
CA PRO A 165 11.44 -14.46 -3.44
C PRO A 165 10.52 -14.71 -2.25
N SER A 166 9.22 -14.73 -2.48
CA SER A 166 8.23 -15.09 -1.46
C SER A 166 8.66 -16.39 -0.78
N PRO A 167 8.39 -16.59 0.53
CA PRO A 167 8.60 -17.90 1.17
C PRO A 167 7.96 -19.06 0.41
N ARG A 168 6.99 -18.79 -0.47
CA ARG A 168 6.38 -19.78 -1.38
C ARG A 168 7.28 -20.12 -2.58
N ASP A 169 8.19 -19.22 -2.98
CA ASP A 169 9.12 -19.46 -4.09
C ASP A 169 10.34 -20.30 -3.67
N ILE A 170 10.55 -20.45 -2.35
CA ILE A 170 11.63 -21.25 -1.75
C ILE A 170 11.22 -22.72 -1.56
N SER A 171 9.93 -23.04 -1.61
CA SER A 171 9.42 -24.39 -1.39
C SER A 171 9.42 -25.30 -2.63
N GLY A 172 10.04 -24.89 -3.73
CA GLY A 172 10.13 -25.58 -5.01
C GLY A 172 11.50 -26.19 -5.35
N SER A 173 12.31 -26.54 -4.34
CA SER A 173 13.56 -27.32 -4.54
C SER A 173 13.57 -28.57 -3.71
#